data_a1a7baf4e9cba85ffb76a52b21e627ec
#
_entry.id   a1a7baf4e9cba85ffb76a52b21e627ec
#
_cell.length_a   1.000
_cell.length_b   1.000
_cell.length_c   1.000
_cell.angle_alpha   90.00
_cell.angle_beta   90.00
_cell.angle_gamma   90.00
#
_symmetry.space_group_name_H-M   'P 1'
#
loop_
_entity.id
_entity.type
_entity.pdbx_description
1 polymer ?
#
loop_
_entity_poly.entity_id
_entity_poly.type
_entity_poly.pdbx_seq_one_letter_code
_entity_poly.pdbx_strand_id
1 'polypeptide(L)'
;LGIENLALADYLLDRGKHITVCDSRERAALGERYDMLARRNVDFRLGPGYLEHLEDFEVVYRSPGLPLFEPNLERAAQAGVYVTSAMRLFIELCPCTVIGVTGSKGKGTTSSLIHRILQLSQAKVDGLAYLGGNIGVAPFEFYRDLRPDDVVILELSSFQLEDMDRSVDIAVVTNITEDHLAAADPLNPNYHKSRAEYVTAKTNLFRHQDNNGIAILNCDDPTSRELSGAIPGQLMMYGSEPQSCGAWFVPKSGSEDCGCGSDSCCGGGDSSAGPSGAYTIWWNVSGEKELLIESDRIQVRGLHNLSNICAAALAAHAAGADPESIVAGIEGFTGLEHRLEYCGTFQGVEYYDDSFATNPDPTIIALRAFDEPVVLIAGGADKGADYTQLAQEILNRNIRALLVIGLTGPKIRAAVEAATEWLHKPVPEIIDGGAKMSEIVQNAAAKAQPGDVVLLSTACASFGMFPNYKVRGNQFKEEARKLGESMK
;
A
#
# COMPACT_ATOMS: atom_id res chain seq x y z
N LEU A 1 21.32 -2.25 8.34
CA LEU A 1 20.96 -3.68 8.14
C LEU A 1 19.44 -3.83 8.19
N GLY A 2 18.76 -3.48 7.10
CA GLY A 2 17.34 -3.73 6.88
C GLY A 2 17.07 -5.18 6.49
N ILE A 3 15.78 -5.55 6.34
CA ILE A 3 15.36 -6.92 5.98
C ILE A 3 15.93 -7.31 4.62
N GLU A 4 15.85 -6.43 3.61
CA GLU A 4 16.37 -6.69 2.26
C GLU A 4 17.88 -6.96 2.26
N ASN A 5 18.67 -6.11 2.92
CA ASN A 5 20.13 -6.26 2.96
C ASN A 5 20.56 -7.44 3.83
N LEU A 6 19.74 -7.87 4.81
CA LEU A 6 20.00 -9.10 5.56
C LEU A 6 19.89 -10.33 4.65
N ALA A 7 18.81 -10.43 3.86
CA ALA A 7 18.61 -11.54 2.92
C ALA A 7 19.67 -11.53 1.80
N LEU A 8 20.05 -10.35 1.31
CA LEU A 8 21.14 -10.21 0.35
C LEU A 8 22.49 -10.65 0.95
N ALA A 9 22.79 -10.26 2.19
CA ALA A 9 24.03 -10.67 2.86
C ALA A 9 24.14 -12.20 2.96
N ASP A 10 23.05 -12.86 3.33
CA ASP A 10 22.97 -14.32 3.38
C ASP A 10 23.22 -14.97 2.01
N TYR A 11 22.59 -14.43 0.97
CA TYR A 11 22.79 -14.84 -0.42
C TYR A 11 24.24 -14.71 -0.90
N LEU A 12 24.91 -13.60 -0.58
CA LEU A 12 26.30 -13.33 -0.99
C LEU A 12 27.31 -14.19 -0.20
N LEU A 13 27.06 -14.39 1.11
CA LEU A 13 27.89 -15.26 1.94
C LEU A 13 27.92 -16.72 1.44
N ASP A 14 26.76 -17.24 1.01
CA ASP A 14 26.68 -18.57 0.42
C ASP A 14 27.45 -18.72 -0.90
N ARG A 15 27.78 -17.59 -1.54
CA ARG A 15 28.65 -17.53 -2.72
C ARG A 15 30.11 -17.22 -2.40
N GLY A 16 30.47 -17.31 -1.12
CA GLY A 16 31.83 -17.10 -0.65
C GLY A 16 32.32 -15.65 -0.74
N LYS A 17 31.40 -14.69 -0.76
CA LYS A 17 31.77 -13.26 -0.75
C LYS A 17 32.12 -12.82 0.66
N HIS A 18 33.13 -11.97 0.78
CA HIS A 18 33.47 -11.30 2.02
C HIS A 18 32.59 -10.06 2.20
N ILE A 19 31.94 -9.91 3.36
CA ILE A 19 30.93 -8.89 3.61
C ILE A 19 31.31 -8.07 4.84
N THR A 20 31.15 -6.76 4.71
CA THR A 20 31.13 -5.81 5.83
C THR A 20 29.75 -5.19 5.95
N VAL A 21 29.14 -5.29 7.09
CA VAL A 21 27.86 -4.61 7.41
C VAL A 21 28.16 -3.24 8.00
N CYS A 22 27.64 -2.19 7.36
CA CYS A 22 27.70 -0.81 7.83
C CYS A 22 26.31 -0.38 8.33
N ASP A 23 26.18 0.01 9.60
CA ASP A 23 24.88 0.45 10.15
C ASP A 23 25.08 1.54 11.21
N SER A 24 24.23 2.55 11.20
CA SER A 24 24.24 3.64 12.20
C SER A 24 23.92 3.18 13.62
N ARG A 25 23.28 2.03 13.75
CA ARG A 25 22.91 1.44 15.04
C ARG A 25 24.07 0.63 15.62
N GLU A 26 24.17 0.66 16.93
CA GLU A 26 25.09 -0.19 17.68
C GLU A 26 24.58 -1.66 17.73
N ARG A 27 25.49 -2.58 18.08
CA ARG A 27 25.20 -4.02 18.20
C ARG A 27 23.91 -4.34 18.97
N ALA A 28 23.73 -3.68 20.13
CA ALA A 28 22.56 -3.91 20.98
C ALA A 28 21.21 -3.62 20.28
N ALA A 29 21.18 -2.63 19.38
CA ALA A 29 20.00 -2.25 18.64
C ALA A 29 19.75 -3.15 17.40
N LEU A 30 20.77 -3.84 16.91
CA LEU A 30 20.65 -4.82 15.81
C LEU A 30 20.15 -6.18 16.30
N GLY A 31 20.44 -6.54 17.57
CA GLY A 31 19.96 -7.77 18.20
C GLY A 31 20.24 -9.04 17.41
N GLU A 32 19.23 -9.85 17.21
CA GLU A 32 19.34 -11.16 16.51
C GLU A 32 19.93 -11.05 15.10
N ARG A 33 19.68 -9.93 14.38
CA ARG A 33 20.25 -9.72 13.03
C ARG A 33 21.78 -9.66 13.05
N TYR A 34 22.34 -9.03 14.09
CA TYR A 34 23.79 -9.04 14.31
C TYR A 34 24.29 -10.45 14.58
N ASP A 35 23.65 -11.16 15.52
CA ASP A 35 24.09 -12.48 15.95
C ASP A 35 24.01 -13.54 14.83
N MET A 36 23.02 -13.43 13.93
CA MET A 36 22.92 -14.30 12.74
C MET A 36 24.13 -14.13 11.81
N LEU A 37 24.52 -12.90 11.49
CA LEU A 37 25.62 -12.64 10.57
C LEU A 37 27.00 -12.82 11.24
N ALA A 38 27.14 -12.48 12.51
CA ALA A 38 28.41 -12.66 13.26
C ALA A 38 28.87 -14.12 13.31
N ARG A 39 27.96 -15.10 13.28
CA ARG A 39 28.28 -16.54 13.20
C ARG A 39 28.85 -16.96 11.84
N ARG A 40 28.75 -16.08 10.82
CA ARG A 40 29.15 -16.36 9.44
C ARG A 40 30.40 -15.58 9.00
N ASN A 41 31.19 -15.10 9.95
CA ASN A 41 32.45 -14.36 9.69
C ASN A 41 32.25 -13.09 8.84
N VAL A 42 31.28 -12.27 9.25
CA VAL A 42 30.97 -10.97 8.66
C VAL A 42 31.66 -9.88 9.47
N ASP A 43 32.27 -8.90 8.81
CA ASP A 43 32.80 -7.71 9.45
C ASP A 43 31.70 -6.68 9.71
N PHE A 44 31.87 -5.85 10.72
CA PHE A 44 30.92 -4.84 11.11
C PHE A 44 31.56 -3.48 11.34
N ARG A 45 30.95 -2.44 10.76
CA ARG A 45 31.20 -1.02 11.05
C ARG A 45 29.93 -0.44 11.58
N LEU A 46 29.80 -0.23 12.90
CA LEU A 46 28.54 0.14 13.56
C LEU A 46 28.68 1.49 14.28
N GLY A 47 27.55 2.18 14.44
CA GLY A 47 27.47 3.46 15.14
C GLY A 47 28.02 4.63 14.35
N PRO A 48 28.49 5.71 15.04
CA PRO A 48 29.04 6.88 14.38
C PRO A 48 30.19 6.54 13.43
N GLY A 49 30.21 7.16 12.24
CA GLY A 49 31.26 6.93 11.24
C GLY A 49 31.08 5.63 10.42
N TYR A 50 29.98 4.92 10.52
CA TYR A 50 29.73 3.64 9.84
C TYR A 50 29.83 3.71 8.30
N LEU A 51 29.74 4.89 7.70
CA LEU A 51 29.90 5.14 6.25
C LEU A 51 31.28 5.68 5.87
N GLU A 52 32.21 5.80 6.82
CA GLU A 52 33.59 6.21 6.49
C GLU A 52 34.31 5.11 5.71
N HIS A 53 35.20 5.51 4.81
CA HIS A 53 36.04 4.61 4.02
C HIS A 53 35.26 3.58 3.18
N LEU A 54 34.12 4.00 2.57
CA LEU A 54 33.40 3.16 1.60
C LEU A 54 34.19 2.95 0.30
N GLU A 55 35.16 3.81 0.00
CA GLU A 55 36.13 3.69 -1.09
C GLU A 55 37.04 2.45 -1.03
N ASP A 56 37.10 1.76 0.14
CA ASP A 56 37.87 0.54 0.31
C ASP A 56 37.15 -0.72 -0.25
N PHE A 57 35.88 -0.59 -0.63
CA PHE A 57 35.07 -1.70 -1.14
C PHE A 57 34.99 -1.72 -2.66
N GLU A 58 34.77 -2.91 -3.23
CA GLU A 58 34.49 -3.06 -4.68
C GLU A 58 33.02 -2.69 -4.99
N VAL A 59 32.10 -3.07 -4.09
CA VAL A 59 30.65 -2.89 -4.25
C VAL A 59 30.03 -2.44 -2.94
N VAL A 60 29.14 -1.47 -3.00
CA VAL A 60 28.32 -1.01 -1.87
C VAL A 60 26.86 -1.21 -2.19
N TYR A 61 26.17 -2.04 -1.39
CA TYR A 61 24.73 -2.23 -1.49
C TYR A 61 24.01 -1.28 -0.54
N ARG A 62 23.47 -0.21 -1.08
CA ARG A 62 22.76 0.83 -0.34
C ARG A 62 21.39 0.28 0.16
N SER A 63 21.02 0.64 1.39
CA SER A 63 19.64 0.48 1.86
C SER A 63 18.75 1.60 1.28
N PRO A 64 17.49 1.33 0.91
CA PRO A 64 16.57 2.38 0.41
C PRO A 64 16.37 3.56 1.37
N GLY A 65 16.53 3.35 2.68
CA GLY A 65 16.45 4.42 3.67
C GLY A 65 17.64 5.39 3.69
N LEU A 66 18.74 5.07 2.99
CA LEU A 66 19.91 5.93 2.89
C LEU A 66 19.85 6.75 1.59
N PRO A 67 19.91 8.10 1.63
CA PRO A 67 19.82 8.94 0.44
C PRO A 67 20.95 8.67 -0.56
N LEU A 68 20.68 8.74 -1.86
CA LEU A 68 21.73 8.68 -2.90
C LEU A 68 22.72 9.84 -2.80
N PHE A 69 22.29 11.00 -2.32
CA PHE A 69 23.12 12.18 -2.09
C PHE A 69 23.87 12.16 -0.75
N GLU A 70 23.99 10.99 -0.09
CA GLU A 70 24.85 10.83 1.09
C GLU A 70 26.32 11.04 0.69
N PRO A 71 27.06 12.00 1.30
CA PRO A 71 28.40 12.39 0.84
C PRO A 71 29.40 11.24 0.78
N ASN A 72 29.29 10.26 1.67
CA ASN A 72 30.20 9.10 1.65
C ASN A 72 29.89 8.14 0.49
N LEU A 73 28.61 7.99 0.09
CA LEU A 73 28.24 7.22 -1.11
C LEU A 73 28.71 7.93 -2.38
N GLU A 74 28.52 9.25 -2.48
CA GLU A 74 29.00 10.03 -3.62
C GLU A 74 30.53 9.94 -3.77
N ARG A 75 31.27 10.06 -2.65
CA ARG A 75 32.72 9.91 -2.65
C ARG A 75 33.18 8.52 -3.09
N ALA A 76 32.54 7.46 -2.59
CA ALA A 76 32.81 6.08 -2.99
C ALA A 76 32.57 5.88 -4.49
N ALA A 77 31.44 6.35 -5.02
CA ALA A 77 31.13 6.29 -6.45
C ALA A 77 32.17 7.05 -7.31
N GLN A 78 32.60 8.24 -6.87
CA GLN A 78 33.67 9.01 -7.53
C GLN A 78 35.04 8.30 -7.51
N ALA A 79 35.30 7.49 -6.48
CA ALA A 79 36.48 6.63 -6.38
C ALA A 79 36.40 5.35 -7.22
N GLY A 80 35.25 5.10 -7.90
CA GLY A 80 35.06 3.94 -8.78
C GLY A 80 34.41 2.74 -8.12
N VAL A 81 33.90 2.87 -6.88
CA VAL A 81 33.11 1.84 -6.21
C VAL A 81 31.76 1.68 -6.89
N TYR A 82 31.34 0.45 -7.15
CA TYR A 82 30.02 0.20 -7.71
C TYR A 82 28.96 0.31 -6.61
N VAL A 83 28.23 1.44 -6.59
CA VAL A 83 27.13 1.67 -5.66
C VAL A 83 25.83 1.16 -6.28
N THR A 84 25.13 0.27 -5.60
CA THR A 84 23.92 -0.40 -6.07
C THR A 84 22.97 -0.70 -4.91
N SER A 85 21.88 -1.43 -5.17
CA SER A 85 20.91 -1.87 -4.15
C SER A 85 20.59 -3.36 -4.26
N ALA A 86 20.04 -3.93 -3.20
CA ALA A 86 19.58 -5.32 -3.19
C ALA A 86 18.51 -5.55 -4.26
N MET A 87 17.57 -4.61 -4.41
CA MET A 87 16.48 -4.74 -5.36
C MET A 87 16.98 -4.69 -6.81
N ARG A 88 17.91 -3.79 -7.12
CA ARG A 88 18.54 -3.71 -8.45
C ARG A 88 19.22 -5.02 -8.82
N LEU A 89 20.04 -5.56 -7.92
CA LEU A 89 20.68 -6.86 -8.14
C LEU A 89 19.66 -7.99 -8.30
N PHE A 90 18.59 -7.99 -7.51
CA PHE A 90 17.56 -9.02 -7.63
C PHE A 90 16.89 -9.01 -9.01
N ILE A 91 16.46 -7.84 -9.51
CA ILE A 91 15.83 -7.71 -10.84
C ILE A 91 16.82 -8.11 -11.95
N GLU A 92 18.11 -7.80 -11.78
CA GLU A 92 19.14 -8.21 -12.74
C GLU A 92 19.31 -9.73 -12.82
N LEU A 93 19.22 -10.42 -11.69
CA LEU A 93 19.48 -11.86 -11.57
C LEU A 93 18.22 -12.72 -11.68
N CYS A 94 17.02 -12.12 -11.62
CA CYS A 94 15.76 -12.87 -11.61
C CYS A 94 15.61 -13.70 -12.91
N PRO A 95 15.41 -15.03 -12.82
CA PRO A 95 15.37 -15.89 -14.00
C PRO A 95 13.98 -15.93 -14.67
N CYS A 96 12.98 -15.30 -14.09
CA CYS A 96 11.57 -15.41 -14.47
C CYS A 96 10.93 -14.03 -14.62
N THR A 97 9.67 -13.98 -15.05
CA THR A 97 8.90 -12.75 -15.23
C THR A 97 8.76 -11.96 -13.93
N VAL A 98 9.09 -10.67 -13.98
CA VAL A 98 8.95 -9.74 -12.85
C VAL A 98 7.83 -8.74 -13.12
N ILE A 99 6.83 -8.73 -12.25
CA ILE A 99 5.79 -7.70 -12.18
C ILE A 99 6.18 -6.70 -11.09
N GLY A 100 6.44 -5.46 -11.44
CA GLY A 100 6.71 -4.39 -10.48
C GLY A 100 5.48 -3.51 -10.27
N VAL A 101 5.13 -3.23 -9.03
CA VAL A 101 4.01 -2.35 -8.68
C VAL A 101 4.51 -1.18 -7.87
N THR A 102 4.34 0.04 -8.40
CA THR A 102 4.66 1.28 -7.68
C THR A 102 3.48 2.25 -7.68
N GLY A 103 3.64 3.34 -6.98
CA GLY A 103 2.68 4.43 -6.85
C GLY A 103 2.73 5.07 -5.46
N SER A 104 1.96 6.10 -5.22
CA SER A 104 1.83 6.70 -3.89
C SER A 104 0.95 5.83 -3.00
N LYS A 105 -0.25 5.46 -3.46
CA LYS A 105 -1.24 4.63 -2.74
C LYS A 105 -1.68 3.43 -3.59
N GLY A 106 -2.22 2.37 -2.98
CA GLY A 106 -2.77 1.22 -3.70
C GLY A 106 -1.77 0.09 -4.03
N LYS A 107 -0.46 0.31 -3.93
CA LYS A 107 0.59 -0.68 -4.26
C LYS A 107 0.34 -2.06 -3.63
N GLY A 108 0.20 -2.11 -2.30
CA GLY A 108 0.06 -3.37 -1.57
C GLY A 108 -1.19 -4.14 -1.94
N THR A 109 -2.33 -3.45 -2.08
CA THR A 109 -3.59 -4.06 -2.53
C THR A 109 -3.44 -4.65 -3.92
N THR A 110 -2.89 -3.88 -4.86
CA THR A 110 -2.68 -4.32 -6.24
C THR A 110 -1.72 -5.51 -6.30
N SER A 111 -0.55 -5.44 -5.64
CA SER A 111 0.44 -6.53 -5.61
C SER A 111 -0.13 -7.82 -5.00
N SER A 112 -0.86 -7.72 -3.90
CA SER A 112 -1.45 -8.88 -3.23
C SER A 112 -2.58 -9.50 -4.05
N LEU A 113 -3.37 -8.69 -4.75
CA LEU A 113 -4.41 -9.20 -5.65
C LEU A 113 -3.80 -9.87 -6.88
N ILE A 114 -2.77 -9.30 -7.51
CA ILE A 114 -2.01 -9.96 -8.59
C ILE A 114 -1.49 -11.31 -8.12
N HIS A 115 -0.84 -11.34 -6.96
CA HIS A 115 -0.30 -12.58 -6.39
C HIS A 115 -1.39 -13.63 -6.19
N ARG A 116 -2.54 -13.26 -5.60
CA ARG A 116 -3.68 -14.17 -5.41
C ARG A 116 -4.19 -14.72 -6.73
N ILE A 117 -4.39 -13.87 -7.75
CA ILE A 117 -4.86 -14.30 -9.07
C ILE A 117 -3.88 -15.30 -9.69
N LEU A 118 -2.58 -14.97 -9.67
CA LEU A 118 -1.56 -15.83 -10.25
C LEU A 118 -1.40 -17.14 -9.48
N GLN A 119 -1.55 -17.17 -8.17
CA GLN A 119 -1.59 -18.43 -7.42
C GLN A 119 -2.72 -19.36 -7.88
N LEU A 120 -3.89 -18.82 -8.22
CA LEU A 120 -5.02 -19.61 -8.75
C LEU A 120 -4.77 -20.08 -10.18
N SER A 121 -4.18 -19.22 -11.02
CA SER A 121 -3.84 -19.55 -12.41
C SER A 121 -2.68 -20.53 -12.49
N GLN A 122 -1.62 -20.31 -11.70
CA GLN A 122 -0.43 -21.15 -11.66
C GLN A 122 -0.70 -22.54 -11.06
N ALA A 123 -1.74 -22.69 -10.25
CA ALA A 123 -2.19 -24.01 -9.83
C ALA A 123 -2.61 -24.91 -11.01
N LYS A 124 -2.80 -24.35 -12.21
CA LYS A 124 -3.11 -25.07 -13.46
C LYS A 124 -1.88 -25.33 -14.34
N VAL A 125 -0.72 -24.75 -14.01
CA VAL A 125 0.58 -24.89 -14.70
C VAL A 125 1.70 -25.10 -13.67
N ASP A 126 2.87 -25.53 -14.09
CA ASP A 126 3.97 -25.93 -13.17
C ASP A 126 4.73 -24.79 -12.48
N GLY A 127 4.39 -23.52 -12.73
CA GLY A 127 5.04 -22.36 -12.13
C GLY A 127 4.47 -21.96 -10.78
N LEU A 128 5.19 -21.13 -10.03
CA LEU A 128 4.78 -20.52 -8.75
C LEU A 128 4.75 -18.99 -8.85
N ALA A 129 3.89 -18.36 -8.05
CA ALA A 129 3.85 -16.91 -7.90
C ALA A 129 4.45 -16.51 -6.53
N TYR A 130 5.42 -15.59 -6.54
CA TYR A 130 6.10 -15.08 -5.34
C TYR A 130 5.80 -13.60 -5.14
N LEU A 131 5.57 -13.20 -3.90
CA LEU A 131 5.31 -11.79 -3.52
C LEU A 131 6.43 -11.28 -2.62
N GLY A 132 7.05 -10.19 -3.03
CA GLY A 132 8.15 -9.58 -2.27
C GLY A 132 8.29 -8.08 -2.47
N GLY A 133 9.41 -7.52 -2.01
CA GLY A 133 9.70 -6.10 -2.05
C GLY A 133 9.34 -5.39 -0.74
N ASN A 134 8.60 -4.29 -0.81
CA ASN A 134 8.18 -3.52 0.36
C ASN A 134 7.01 -4.19 1.14
N ILE A 135 6.47 -5.27 0.61
CA ILE A 135 5.45 -6.14 1.22
C ILE A 135 5.88 -7.60 1.04
N GLY A 136 5.36 -8.50 1.86
CA GLY A 136 5.71 -9.92 1.81
C GLY A 136 7.08 -10.17 2.43
N VAL A 137 7.94 -10.91 1.70
CA VAL A 137 9.29 -11.29 2.14
C VAL A 137 10.36 -10.60 1.28
N ALA A 138 11.59 -10.53 1.80
CA ALA A 138 12.69 -9.99 1.03
C ALA A 138 13.00 -10.91 -0.18
N PRO A 139 13.15 -10.37 -1.41
CA PRO A 139 13.25 -11.20 -2.61
C PRO A 139 14.41 -12.22 -2.60
N PHE A 140 15.54 -11.91 -1.95
CA PHE A 140 16.64 -12.86 -1.81
C PHE A 140 16.35 -14.04 -0.88
N GLU A 141 15.27 -14.01 -0.07
CA GLU A 141 14.86 -15.16 0.75
C GLU A 141 14.34 -16.32 -0.11
N PHE A 142 13.64 -16.01 -1.22
CA PHE A 142 13.11 -17.03 -2.13
C PHE A 142 13.89 -17.15 -3.46
N TYR A 143 14.91 -16.32 -3.70
CA TYR A 143 15.65 -16.30 -4.96
C TYR A 143 16.15 -17.68 -5.41
N ARG A 144 16.56 -18.54 -4.47
CA ARG A 144 17.13 -19.86 -4.77
C ARG A 144 16.10 -20.85 -5.30
N ASP A 145 14.83 -20.61 -5.00
CA ASP A 145 13.73 -21.49 -5.37
C ASP A 145 13.14 -21.13 -6.73
N LEU A 146 13.52 -19.94 -7.29
CA LEU A 146 12.98 -19.42 -8.53
C LEU A 146 13.35 -20.26 -9.75
N ARG A 147 12.38 -20.49 -10.61
CA ARG A 147 12.47 -21.17 -11.90
C ARG A 147 12.02 -20.24 -13.03
N PRO A 148 12.41 -20.49 -14.30
CA PRO A 148 12.01 -19.65 -15.44
C PRO A 148 10.50 -19.51 -15.65
N ASP A 149 9.70 -20.51 -15.25
CA ASP A 149 8.24 -20.51 -15.41
C ASP A 149 7.50 -19.86 -14.24
N ASP A 150 8.23 -19.38 -13.22
CA ASP A 150 7.66 -18.66 -12.08
C ASP A 150 7.36 -17.20 -12.42
N VAL A 151 6.60 -16.53 -11.54
CA VAL A 151 6.33 -15.10 -11.65
C VAL A 151 6.62 -14.44 -10.29
N VAL A 152 7.40 -13.37 -10.31
CA VAL A 152 7.70 -12.58 -9.11
C VAL A 152 6.94 -11.27 -9.15
N ILE A 153 6.18 -10.96 -8.11
CA ILE A 153 5.47 -9.72 -7.91
C ILE A 153 6.24 -8.90 -6.87
N LEU A 154 6.68 -7.69 -7.23
CA LEU A 154 7.42 -6.79 -6.36
C LEU A 154 6.62 -5.52 -6.07
N GLU A 155 6.29 -5.27 -4.81
CA GLU A 155 5.89 -3.94 -4.38
C GLU A 155 7.12 -3.06 -4.24
N LEU A 156 7.21 -1.96 -5.00
CA LEU A 156 8.39 -1.12 -5.08
C LEU A 156 8.11 0.32 -4.63
N SER A 157 8.84 0.79 -3.61
CA SER A 157 8.85 2.18 -3.19
C SER A 157 9.64 3.05 -4.17
N SER A 158 9.45 4.37 -4.12
CA SER A 158 10.27 5.30 -4.91
C SER A 158 11.76 5.23 -4.54
N PHE A 159 12.08 4.97 -3.26
CA PHE A 159 13.45 4.83 -2.77
C PHE A 159 14.17 3.56 -3.23
N GLN A 160 13.42 2.49 -3.53
CA GLN A 160 13.95 1.28 -4.14
C GLN A 160 14.15 1.46 -5.65
N LEU A 161 13.40 2.38 -6.27
CA LEU A 161 13.44 2.64 -7.71
C LEU A 161 14.43 3.75 -8.10
N GLU A 162 14.88 4.61 -7.17
CA GLU A 162 15.61 5.83 -7.50
C GLU A 162 16.99 5.58 -8.17
N ASP A 163 17.63 4.44 -7.90
CA ASP A 163 18.91 4.03 -8.46
C ASP A 163 18.81 2.95 -9.54
N MET A 164 17.58 2.66 -9.99
CA MET A 164 17.36 1.64 -11.01
C MET A 164 17.73 2.12 -12.40
N ASP A 165 18.55 1.33 -13.09
CA ASP A 165 18.91 1.49 -14.51
C ASP A 165 18.33 0.36 -15.38
N ARG A 166 17.48 -0.47 -14.80
CA ARG A 166 16.71 -1.54 -15.45
C ARG A 166 15.27 -1.43 -15.02
N SER A 167 14.38 -1.83 -15.89
CA SER A 167 12.94 -1.94 -15.61
C SER A 167 12.52 -3.39 -15.43
N VAL A 168 11.32 -3.58 -14.91
CA VAL A 168 10.68 -4.89 -14.82
C VAL A 168 9.97 -5.24 -16.13
N ASP A 169 9.58 -6.50 -16.32
CA ASP A 169 8.89 -6.96 -17.53
C ASP A 169 7.47 -6.38 -17.63
N ILE A 170 6.73 -6.38 -16.51
CA ILE A 170 5.39 -5.81 -16.41
C ILE A 170 5.39 -4.76 -15.30
N ALA A 171 5.21 -3.50 -15.67
CA ALA A 171 5.24 -2.36 -14.78
C ALA A 171 3.83 -1.84 -14.50
N VAL A 172 3.46 -1.71 -13.24
CA VAL A 172 2.16 -1.18 -12.80
C VAL A 172 2.37 0.08 -11.99
N VAL A 173 1.76 1.19 -12.42
CA VAL A 173 1.77 2.46 -11.67
C VAL A 173 0.34 2.75 -11.21
N THR A 174 0.13 2.76 -9.88
CA THR A 174 -1.22 2.97 -9.33
C THR A 174 -1.66 4.44 -9.36
N ASN A 175 -0.82 5.33 -8.86
CA ASN A 175 -1.00 6.78 -8.90
C ASN A 175 0.28 7.48 -8.46
N ILE A 176 0.46 8.74 -8.81
CA ILE A 176 1.62 9.57 -8.42
C ILE A 176 1.11 10.89 -7.83
N THR A 177 0.84 10.90 -6.53
CA THR A 177 0.53 12.10 -5.75
C THR A 177 1.76 12.58 -4.99
N GLU A 178 1.73 13.79 -4.42
CA GLU A 178 2.86 14.30 -3.62
C GLU A 178 3.06 13.45 -2.36
N ASP A 179 4.28 12.96 -2.20
CA ASP A 179 4.69 12.13 -1.07
C ASP A 179 6.23 12.14 -0.95
N HIS A 180 6.76 11.89 0.25
CA HIS A 180 8.20 11.75 0.50
C HIS A 180 9.09 12.95 0.10
N LEU A 181 8.57 14.19 0.12
CA LEU A 181 9.32 15.40 -0.19
C LEU A 181 10.08 15.98 1.02
N ALA A 182 10.01 15.34 2.18
CA ALA A 182 10.78 15.67 3.38
C ALA A 182 11.16 14.40 4.13
N ALA A 183 12.26 14.44 4.89
CA ALA A 183 12.66 13.35 5.75
C ALA A 183 11.60 13.12 6.86
N ALA A 184 11.00 11.93 6.88
CA ALA A 184 9.91 11.60 7.81
C ALA A 184 10.42 11.00 9.13
N ASP A 185 11.62 10.44 9.15
CA ASP A 185 12.17 9.69 10.28
C ASP A 185 13.71 9.83 10.31
N PRO A 186 14.32 10.18 11.47
CA PRO A 186 15.78 10.21 11.61
C PRO A 186 16.49 8.89 11.29
N LEU A 187 15.79 7.74 11.43
CA LEU A 187 16.31 6.40 11.07
C LEU A 187 16.13 6.07 9.58
N ASN A 188 15.28 6.82 8.88
CA ASN A 188 15.08 6.77 7.43
C ASN A 188 15.20 8.19 6.86
N PRO A 189 16.42 8.74 6.75
CA PRO A 189 16.64 10.12 6.35
C PRO A 189 16.40 10.37 4.86
N ASN A 190 16.05 9.33 4.07
CA ASN A 190 15.85 9.46 2.64
C ASN A 190 14.57 10.24 2.30
N TYR A 191 14.67 11.15 1.35
CA TYR A 191 13.59 11.92 0.78
C TYR A 191 13.96 12.36 -0.65
N HIS A 192 12.96 12.71 -1.45
CA HIS A 192 13.18 13.30 -2.77
C HIS A 192 13.27 14.83 -2.66
N LYS A 193 14.29 15.45 -3.25
CA LYS A 193 14.50 16.90 -3.20
C LYS A 193 13.41 17.68 -3.94
N SER A 194 12.66 17.02 -4.82
CA SER A 194 11.56 17.62 -5.58
C SER A 194 10.54 16.57 -6.03
N ARG A 195 9.33 17.07 -6.41
CA ARG A 195 8.33 16.24 -7.07
C ARG A 195 8.87 15.60 -8.36
N ALA A 196 9.70 16.30 -9.10
CA ALA A 196 10.31 15.77 -10.34
C ALA A 196 11.21 14.56 -10.06
N GLU A 197 12.05 14.59 -9.01
CA GLU A 197 12.85 13.44 -8.60
C GLU A 197 11.98 12.26 -8.19
N TYR A 198 10.91 12.51 -7.42
CA TYR A 198 9.96 11.46 -7.01
C TYR A 198 9.28 10.80 -8.21
N VAL A 199 8.82 11.59 -9.19
CA VAL A 199 8.23 11.07 -10.43
C VAL A 199 9.28 10.29 -11.22
N THR A 200 10.48 10.85 -11.39
CA THR A 200 11.58 10.18 -12.10
C THR A 200 11.94 8.83 -11.48
N ALA A 201 12.03 8.76 -10.14
CA ALA A 201 12.29 7.51 -9.45
C ALA A 201 11.23 6.45 -9.80
N LYS A 202 9.93 6.81 -9.79
CA LYS A 202 8.86 5.86 -10.13
C LYS A 202 8.86 5.46 -11.60
N THR A 203 9.26 6.35 -12.52
CA THR A 203 9.36 6.01 -13.95
C THR A 203 10.46 5.01 -14.26
N ASN A 204 11.46 4.85 -13.39
CA ASN A 204 12.48 3.82 -13.55
C ASN A 204 11.89 2.40 -13.60
N LEU A 205 10.66 2.23 -13.11
CA LEU A 205 9.95 0.95 -13.20
C LEU A 205 9.74 0.48 -14.65
N PHE A 206 9.55 1.40 -15.60
CA PHE A 206 9.23 1.08 -17.01
C PHE A 206 10.12 1.79 -18.06
N ARG A 207 10.80 2.88 -17.71
CA ARG A 207 11.49 3.71 -18.71
C ARG A 207 12.66 3.01 -19.42
N HIS A 208 13.17 1.94 -18.87
CA HIS A 208 14.24 1.12 -19.41
C HIS A 208 13.72 -0.20 -20.04
N GLN A 209 12.40 -0.35 -20.18
CA GLN A 209 11.83 -1.49 -20.91
C GLN A 209 12.21 -1.44 -22.39
N ASP A 210 12.21 -2.61 -23.01
CA ASP A 210 12.26 -2.75 -24.47
C ASP A 210 10.83 -2.83 -25.06
N ASN A 211 10.74 -3.17 -26.36
CA ASN A 211 9.46 -3.30 -27.07
C ASN A 211 8.56 -4.43 -26.54
N ASN A 212 9.09 -5.38 -25.76
CA ASN A 212 8.33 -6.48 -25.17
C ASN A 212 7.80 -6.15 -23.78
N GLY A 213 8.35 -5.12 -23.13
CA GLY A 213 7.90 -4.67 -21.82
C GLY A 213 6.47 -4.15 -21.87
N ILE A 214 5.73 -4.34 -20.77
CA ILE A 214 4.34 -3.90 -20.64
C ILE A 214 4.26 -2.87 -19.50
N ALA A 215 3.66 -1.71 -19.78
CA ALA A 215 3.34 -0.71 -18.76
C ALA A 215 1.83 -0.56 -18.60
N ILE A 216 1.37 -0.59 -17.35
CA ILE A 216 -0.03 -0.50 -16.96
C ILE A 216 -0.20 0.76 -16.12
N LEU A 217 -0.87 1.78 -16.68
CA LEU A 217 -0.95 3.13 -16.11
C LEU A 217 -2.39 3.54 -15.82
N ASN A 218 -2.58 4.33 -14.78
CA ASN A 218 -3.85 4.89 -14.36
C ASN A 218 -4.23 6.12 -15.20
N CYS A 219 -5.30 6.08 -15.97
CA CYS A 219 -5.77 7.22 -16.78
C CYS A 219 -6.45 8.30 -15.93
N ASP A 220 -6.90 8.01 -14.71
CA ASP A 220 -7.48 9.00 -13.80
C ASP A 220 -6.40 9.84 -13.09
N ASP A 221 -5.14 9.34 -13.06
CA ASP A 221 -4.01 10.08 -12.49
C ASP A 221 -3.34 10.96 -13.57
N PRO A 222 -3.35 12.31 -13.42
CA PRO A 222 -2.81 13.22 -14.43
C PRO A 222 -1.34 12.94 -14.75
N THR A 223 -0.52 12.61 -13.74
CA THR A 223 0.90 12.33 -13.92
C THR A 223 1.12 11.04 -14.73
N SER A 224 0.38 9.96 -14.41
CA SER A 224 0.44 8.71 -15.18
C SER A 224 -0.02 8.91 -16.62
N ARG A 225 -1.03 9.76 -16.85
CA ARG A 225 -1.51 10.11 -18.18
C ARG A 225 -0.44 10.86 -19.00
N GLU A 226 0.26 11.81 -18.40
CA GLU A 226 1.39 12.51 -19.05
C GLU A 226 2.52 11.54 -19.41
N LEU A 227 2.80 10.57 -18.55
CA LEU A 227 3.86 9.57 -18.75
C LEU A 227 3.53 8.54 -19.84
N SER A 228 2.26 8.36 -20.22
CA SER A 228 1.83 7.34 -21.20
C SER A 228 2.51 7.50 -22.57
N GLY A 229 2.83 8.71 -22.97
CA GLY A 229 3.54 9.01 -24.23
C GLY A 229 5.04 8.64 -24.23
N ALA A 230 5.60 8.25 -23.08
CA ALA A 230 7.03 7.91 -22.94
C ALA A 230 7.26 6.40 -22.73
N ILE A 231 6.24 5.55 -22.92
CA ILE A 231 6.35 4.10 -22.74
C ILE A 231 7.08 3.48 -23.93
N PRO A 232 8.21 2.76 -23.71
CA PRO A 232 8.97 2.15 -24.81
C PRO A 232 8.28 0.93 -25.41
N GLY A 233 7.57 0.16 -24.60
CA GLY A 233 6.91 -1.11 -24.96
C GLY A 233 5.40 -0.99 -25.16
N GLN A 234 4.68 -1.95 -24.68
CA GLN A 234 3.21 -2.00 -24.77
C GLN A 234 2.57 -1.21 -23.64
N LEU A 235 1.54 -0.44 -23.93
CA LEU A 235 0.78 0.35 -22.95
C LEU A 235 -0.62 -0.21 -22.79
N MET A 236 -1.01 -0.46 -21.54
CA MET A 236 -2.39 -0.69 -21.14
C MET A 236 -2.81 0.40 -20.15
N MET A 237 -4.02 0.93 -20.34
CA MET A 237 -4.55 1.97 -19.45
C MET A 237 -5.70 1.43 -18.61
N TYR A 238 -5.87 1.97 -17.39
CA TYR A 238 -7.05 1.64 -16.58
C TYR A 238 -7.56 2.87 -15.83
N GLY A 239 -8.85 2.84 -15.46
CA GLY A 239 -9.47 3.93 -14.69
C GLY A 239 -10.98 3.94 -14.81
N SER A 240 -11.58 5.14 -14.73
CA SER A 240 -13.03 5.36 -14.76
C SER A 240 -13.60 5.57 -16.18
N GLU A 241 -12.74 5.63 -17.19
CA GLU A 241 -13.15 5.86 -18.59
C GLU A 241 -12.83 4.64 -19.48
N PRO A 242 -13.65 4.36 -20.53
CA PRO A 242 -13.40 3.28 -21.47
C PRO A 242 -12.03 3.37 -22.14
N GLN A 243 -11.34 2.24 -22.24
CA GLN A 243 -10.01 2.14 -22.81
C GLN A 243 -9.99 1.31 -24.10
N SER A 244 -9.18 1.71 -25.06
CA SER A 244 -8.97 0.96 -26.31
C SER A 244 -8.14 -0.32 -26.08
N CYS A 245 -7.23 -0.28 -25.09
CA CYS A 245 -6.48 -1.41 -24.56
C CYS A 245 -6.35 -1.22 -23.07
N GLY A 246 -7.06 -2.01 -22.26
CA GLY A 246 -7.04 -1.83 -20.83
C GLY A 246 -8.31 -2.27 -20.11
N ALA A 247 -8.53 -1.73 -18.90
CA ALA A 247 -9.69 -2.02 -18.05
C ALA A 247 -10.28 -0.75 -17.45
N TRP A 248 -11.59 -0.74 -17.24
CA TRP A 248 -12.26 0.42 -16.64
C TRP A 248 -13.50 0.01 -15.85
N PHE A 249 -13.91 0.87 -14.93
CA PHE A 249 -15.14 0.70 -14.15
C PHE A 249 -16.09 1.85 -14.40
N VAL A 250 -17.38 1.53 -14.54
CA VAL A 250 -18.46 2.50 -14.75
C VAL A 250 -19.66 2.16 -13.87
N PRO A 251 -20.47 3.17 -13.47
CA PRO A 251 -21.74 2.90 -12.82
C PRO A 251 -22.62 1.96 -13.65
N LYS A 252 -23.31 1.04 -12.98
CA LYS A 252 -24.25 0.13 -13.64
C LYS A 252 -25.45 0.97 -14.12
N SER A 253 -25.67 1.05 -15.43
CA SER A 253 -26.81 1.78 -16.00
C SER A 253 -28.11 1.10 -15.56
N GLY A 254 -28.89 1.77 -14.72
CA GLY A 254 -30.13 1.24 -14.15
C GLY A 254 -30.56 1.87 -12.83
N SER A 255 -29.73 2.66 -12.18
CA SER A 255 -30.17 3.57 -11.10
C SER A 255 -30.59 4.93 -11.70
N GLU A 256 -31.64 4.94 -12.51
CA GLU A 256 -32.40 6.16 -12.80
C GLU A 256 -33.13 6.51 -11.51
N ASP A 257 -32.52 7.36 -10.68
CA ASP A 257 -33.17 8.33 -9.81
C ASP A 257 -32.15 9.28 -9.18
N CYS A 258 -31.43 10.07 -9.99
CA CYS A 258 -31.10 11.40 -9.53
C CYS A 258 -32.20 12.31 -10.06
N GLY A 259 -33.15 12.69 -9.20
CA GLY A 259 -34.26 13.60 -9.52
C GLY A 259 -33.83 15.06 -9.80
N CYS A 260 -32.81 15.26 -10.63
CA CYS A 260 -32.38 16.55 -11.14
C CYS A 260 -32.68 16.58 -12.64
N GLY A 261 -33.84 17.13 -12.96
CA GLY A 261 -34.18 17.55 -14.32
C GLY A 261 -33.21 18.61 -14.81
N SER A 262 -32.79 18.46 -16.08
CA SER A 262 -32.13 19.41 -16.96
C SER A 262 -30.67 19.83 -16.75
N ASP A 263 -29.83 19.44 -17.72
CA ASP A 263 -28.74 20.21 -18.38
C ASP A 263 -27.66 20.94 -17.55
N SER A 264 -27.28 20.52 -16.33
CA SER A 264 -26.23 21.25 -15.60
C SER A 264 -25.34 20.44 -14.67
N CYS A 265 -25.18 19.14 -14.84
CA CYS A 265 -24.39 18.30 -13.91
C CYS A 265 -23.00 17.85 -14.40
N CYS A 266 -22.44 18.48 -15.44
CA CYS A 266 -21.08 18.24 -15.91
C CYS A 266 -20.16 19.43 -15.64
N GLY A 267 -20.03 19.84 -14.39
CA GLY A 267 -19.15 20.94 -13.96
C GLY A 267 -18.31 20.50 -12.77
N GLY A 268 -16.99 20.39 -12.97
CA GLY A 268 -15.89 20.14 -12.05
C GLY A 268 -16.19 20.27 -10.56
N GLY A 269 -16.57 19.18 -9.94
CA GLY A 269 -16.72 19.05 -8.50
C GLY A 269 -15.93 17.84 -8.02
N ASP A 270 -15.19 18.05 -6.97
CA ASP A 270 -14.36 17.14 -6.23
C ASP A 270 -14.92 15.70 -6.18
N SER A 271 -14.31 14.77 -6.92
CA SER A 271 -14.76 13.38 -7.09
C SER A 271 -14.49 12.50 -5.86
N SER A 272 -14.66 13.02 -4.65
CA SER A 272 -14.31 12.38 -3.39
C SER A 272 -15.48 11.73 -2.65
N ALA A 273 -16.71 11.82 -3.14
CA ALA A 273 -17.85 11.08 -2.59
C ALA A 273 -18.12 9.86 -3.48
N GLY A 274 -17.85 8.66 -2.98
CA GLY A 274 -18.23 7.42 -3.63
C GLY A 274 -19.76 7.30 -3.59
N PRO A 275 -20.47 7.21 -4.72
CA PRO A 275 -21.88 6.92 -4.70
C PRO A 275 -22.13 5.48 -4.24
N SER A 276 -23.21 5.23 -3.50
CA SER A 276 -23.78 3.94 -3.15
C SER A 276 -24.32 3.17 -4.37
N GLY A 277 -23.63 3.26 -5.53
CA GLY A 277 -24.05 2.65 -6.79
C GLY A 277 -23.31 1.34 -7.09
N ALA A 278 -24.03 0.40 -7.70
CA ALA A 278 -23.42 -0.77 -8.30
C ALA A 278 -22.54 -0.35 -9.49
N TYR A 279 -21.36 -0.96 -9.61
CA TYR A 279 -20.43 -0.71 -10.71
C TYR A 279 -20.23 -1.97 -11.53
N THR A 280 -19.81 -1.81 -12.78
CA THR A 280 -19.32 -2.88 -13.64
C THR A 280 -17.89 -2.59 -14.05
N ILE A 281 -17.04 -3.60 -14.00
CA ILE A 281 -15.67 -3.54 -14.53
C ILE A 281 -15.65 -4.21 -15.89
N TRP A 282 -15.17 -3.48 -16.87
CA TRP A 282 -15.00 -3.91 -18.24
C TRP A 282 -13.51 -3.93 -18.59
N TRP A 283 -13.15 -4.75 -19.56
CA TRP A 283 -11.82 -4.71 -20.15
C TRP A 283 -11.86 -4.87 -21.67
N ASN A 284 -10.76 -4.48 -22.30
CA ASN A 284 -10.47 -4.70 -23.70
C ASN A 284 -9.00 -5.08 -23.84
N VAL A 285 -8.71 -6.36 -23.87
CA VAL A 285 -7.35 -6.93 -23.97
C VAL A 285 -7.17 -7.75 -25.25
N SER A 286 -8.28 -8.13 -25.88
CA SER A 286 -8.33 -8.94 -27.11
C SER A 286 -8.75 -8.15 -28.37
N GLY A 287 -9.03 -6.83 -28.22
CA GLY A 287 -9.61 -5.98 -29.26
C GLY A 287 -11.14 -5.86 -29.17
N GLU A 288 -11.78 -6.63 -28.30
CA GLU A 288 -13.21 -6.54 -28.03
C GLU A 288 -13.47 -6.18 -26.55
N LYS A 289 -14.54 -5.42 -26.33
CA LYS A 289 -14.98 -5.04 -24.99
C LYS A 289 -15.72 -6.22 -24.36
N GLU A 290 -15.24 -6.67 -23.22
CA GLU A 290 -15.84 -7.74 -22.43
C GLU A 290 -16.13 -7.30 -21.01
N LEU A 291 -17.22 -7.82 -20.40
CA LEU A 291 -17.51 -7.64 -18.98
C LEU A 291 -16.57 -8.53 -18.18
N LEU A 292 -15.77 -7.92 -17.32
CA LEU A 292 -14.89 -8.67 -16.42
C LEU A 292 -15.64 -9.13 -15.17
N ILE A 293 -16.24 -8.18 -14.42
CA ILE A 293 -16.95 -8.50 -13.17
C ILE A 293 -17.92 -7.35 -12.76
N GLU A 294 -18.95 -7.68 -12.03
CA GLU A 294 -19.84 -6.72 -11.38
C GLU A 294 -19.42 -6.49 -9.92
N SER A 295 -19.62 -5.26 -9.41
CA SER A 295 -19.13 -4.87 -8.07
C SER A 295 -19.81 -5.58 -6.90
N ASP A 296 -21.01 -6.15 -7.10
CA ASP A 296 -21.72 -6.95 -6.10
C ASP A 296 -21.03 -8.29 -5.78
N ARG A 297 -20.12 -8.75 -6.66
CA ARG A 297 -19.26 -9.92 -6.47
C ARG A 297 -17.90 -9.58 -5.84
N ILE A 298 -17.63 -8.28 -5.56
CA ILE A 298 -16.35 -7.78 -5.03
C ILE A 298 -16.49 -7.51 -3.54
N GLN A 299 -15.58 -8.06 -2.74
CA GLN A 299 -15.64 -7.95 -1.28
C GLN A 299 -14.99 -6.67 -0.74
N VAL A 300 -14.03 -6.09 -1.47
CA VAL A 300 -13.34 -4.86 -1.04
C VAL A 300 -14.12 -3.62 -1.44
N ARG A 301 -14.24 -2.65 -0.52
CA ARG A 301 -15.05 -1.44 -0.70
C ARG A 301 -14.22 -0.28 -1.28
N GLY A 302 -14.92 0.66 -1.92
CA GLY A 302 -14.41 1.96 -2.38
C GLY A 302 -13.90 1.97 -3.83
N LEU A 303 -14.10 3.11 -4.52
CA LEU A 303 -13.71 3.29 -5.93
C LEU A 303 -12.21 3.08 -6.18
N HIS A 304 -11.38 3.46 -5.21
CA HIS A 304 -9.94 3.21 -5.28
C HIS A 304 -9.59 1.71 -5.38
N ASN A 305 -10.44 0.82 -4.81
CA ASN A 305 -10.25 -0.62 -4.96
C ASN A 305 -10.73 -1.14 -6.31
N LEU A 306 -11.75 -0.54 -6.93
CA LEU A 306 -12.10 -0.86 -8.32
C LEU A 306 -10.94 -0.52 -9.27
N SER A 307 -10.28 0.62 -9.05
CA SER A 307 -9.07 1.02 -9.78
C SER A 307 -7.92 0.01 -9.55
N ASN A 308 -7.65 -0.39 -8.31
CA ASN A 308 -6.64 -1.41 -7.99
C ASN A 308 -6.95 -2.76 -8.64
N ILE A 309 -8.23 -3.16 -8.71
CA ILE A 309 -8.70 -4.38 -9.36
C ILE A 309 -8.45 -4.33 -10.88
N CYS A 310 -8.77 -3.21 -11.53
CA CYS A 310 -8.48 -3.04 -12.96
C CYS A 310 -6.98 -3.21 -13.25
N ALA A 311 -6.12 -2.56 -12.46
CA ALA A 311 -4.67 -2.69 -12.57
C ALA A 311 -4.19 -4.13 -12.37
N ALA A 312 -4.70 -4.80 -11.33
CA ALA A 312 -4.30 -6.17 -11.00
C ALA A 312 -4.77 -7.18 -12.05
N ALA A 313 -5.99 -7.03 -12.58
CA ALA A 313 -6.52 -7.89 -13.65
C ALA A 313 -5.66 -7.81 -14.91
N LEU A 314 -5.29 -6.58 -15.33
CA LEU A 314 -4.42 -6.37 -16.49
C LEU A 314 -3.03 -6.96 -16.28
N ALA A 315 -2.43 -6.75 -15.09
CA ALA A 315 -1.10 -7.28 -14.80
C ALA A 315 -1.07 -8.82 -14.75
N ALA A 316 -2.08 -9.43 -14.16
CA ALA A 316 -2.22 -10.88 -14.12
C ALA A 316 -2.46 -11.46 -15.52
N HIS A 317 -3.31 -10.81 -16.35
CA HIS A 317 -3.54 -11.18 -17.74
C HIS A 317 -2.23 -11.09 -18.56
N ALA A 318 -1.49 -9.97 -18.42
CA ALA A 318 -0.21 -9.78 -19.09
C ALA A 318 0.83 -10.85 -18.70
N ALA A 319 0.74 -11.40 -17.49
CA ALA A 319 1.55 -12.51 -17.00
C ALA A 319 0.99 -13.90 -17.37
N GLY A 320 -0.07 -13.97 -18.20
CA GLY A 320 -0.63 -15.21 -18.71
C GLY A 320 -1.74 -15.84 -17.87
N ALA A 321 -2.31 -15.11 -16.89
CA ALA A 321 -3.46 -15.61 -16.14
C ALA A 321 -4.70 -15.72 -17.04
N ASP A 322 -5.43 -16.82 -16.89
CA ASP A 322 -6.70 -17.03 -17.58
C ASP A 322 -7.83 -16.19 -16.96
N PRO A 323 -8.86 -15.80 -17.75
CA PRO A 323 -9.95 -14.96 -17.27
C PRO A 323 -10.71 -15.53 -16.07
N GLU A 324 -10.87 -16.84 -15.99
CA GLU A 324 -11.57 -17.51 -14.89
C GLU A 324 -10.80 -17.34 -13.57
N SER A 325 -9.48 -17.53 -13.60
CA SER A 325 -8.61 -17.32 -12.44
C SER A 325 -8.56 -15.86 -12.01
N ILE A 326 -8.62 -14.91 -12.97
CA ILE A 326 -8.69 -13.48 -12.68
C ILE A 326 -9.98 -13.17 -11.91
N VAL A 327 -11.13 -13.60 -12.42
CA VAL A 327 -12.43 -13.38 -11.76
C VAL A 327 -12.47 -14.04 -10.39
N ALA A 328 -12.08 -15.32 -10.28
CA ALA A 328 -12.06 -16.05 -9.02
C ALA A 328 -11.11 -15.39 -7.98
N GLY A 329 -9.97 -14.86 -8.44
CA GLY A 329 -9.03 -14.12 -7.60
C GLY A 329 -9.64 -12.85 -7.05
N ILE A 330 -10.35 -12.09 -7.87
CA ILE A 330 -11.04 -10.84 -7.48
C ILE A 330 -12.15 -11.14 -6.47
N GLU A 331 -13.03 -12.11 -6.77
CA GLU A 331 -14.15 -12.48 -5.89
C GLU A 331 -13.70 -12.93 -4.49
N GLY A 332 -12.64 -13.71 -4.46
CA GLY A 332 -12.12 -14.21 -3.20
C GLY A 332 -11.16 -13.25 -2.48
N PHE A 333 -10.92 -12.04 -3.00
CA PHE A 333 -10.01 -11.08 -2.38
C PHE A 333 -10.73 -10.24 -1.34
N THR A 334 -10.36 -10.42 -0.08
CA THR A 334 -10.95 -9.72 1.08
C THR A 334 -10.19 -8.45 1.48
N GLY A 335 -9.19 -8.04 0.69
CA GLY A 335 -8.32 -6.91 1.03
C GLY A 335 -7.02 -7.33 1.71
N LEU A 336 -6.29 -6.35 2.21
CA LEU A 336 -5.09 -6.55 3.01
C LEU A 336 -5.46 -6.59 4.49
N GLU A 337 -4.78 -7.46 5.23
CA GLU A 337 -4.90 -7.51 6.68
C GLU A 337 -4.66 -6.13 7.31
N HIS A 338 -5.54 -5.72 8.20
CA HIS A 338 -5.53 -4.41 8.88
C HIS A 338 -5.73 -3.18 7.98
N ARG A 339 -6.27 -3.35 6.77
CA ARG A 339 -6.55 -2.25 5.84
C ARG A 339 -7.96 -2.34 5.28
N LEU A 340 -8.91 -1.66 5.92
CA LEU A 340 -10.36 -1.80 5.70
C LEU A 340 -10.78 -3.28 5.64
N GLU A 341 -10.15 -4.10 6.48
CA GLU A 341 -10.40 -5.54 6.55
C GLU A 341 -11.76 -5.80 7.19
N TYR A 342 -12.65 -6.44 6.45
CA TYR A 342 -13.93 -6.87 6.99
C TYR A 342 -13.74 -7.99 8.02
N CYS A 343 -14.21 -7.79 9.25
CA CYS A 343 -14.02 -8.70 10.38
C CYS A 343 -15.24 -9.55 10.67
N GLY A 344 -16.39 -9.21 10.10
CA GLY A 344 -17.67 -9.92 10.28
C GLY A 344 -18.83 -9.00 10.63
N THR A 345 -20.04 -9.55 10.55
CA THR A 345 -21.28 -8.89 11.01
C THR A 345 -21.73 -9.52 12.31
N PHE A 346 -21.84 -8.72 13.37
CA PHE A 346 -22.29 -9.14 14.69
C PHE A 346 -23.48 -8.27 15.11
N GLN A 347 -24.60 -8.88 15.46
CA GLN A 347 -25.85 -8.18 15.83
C GLN A 347 -26.37 -7.20 14.75
N GLY A 348 -26.12 -7.51 13.48
CA GLY A 348 -26.49 -6.64 12.37
C GLY A 348 -25.57 -5.44 12.17
N VAL A 349 -24.45 -5.35 12.90
CA VAL A 349 -23.41 -4.32 12.79
C VAL A 349 -22.19 -4.92 12.10
N GLU A 350 -21.64 -4.24 11.09
CA GLU A 350 -20.43 -4.65 10.40
C GLU A 350 -19.18 -4.08 11.10
N TYR A 351 -18.14 -4.90 11.26
CA TYR A 351 -16.88 -4.50 11.89
C TYR A 351 -15.76 -4.49 10.87
N TYR A 352 -14.99 -3.39 10.82
CA TYR A 352 -13.85 -3.24 9.91
C TYR A 352 -12.59 -2.83 10.67
N ASP A 353 -11.49 -3.53 10.37
CA ASP A 353 -10.16 -3.25 10.90
C ASP A 353 -9.33 -2.48 9.87
N ASP A 354 -9.04 -1.22 10.17
CA ASP A 354 -8.13 -0.36 9.43
C ASP A 354 -6.98 0.12 10.33
N SER A 355 -6.47 -0.79 11.16
CA SER A 355 -5.41 -0.50 12.13
C SER A 355 -4.10 -0.06 11.47
N PHE A 356 -3.91 -0.30 10.17
CA PHE A 356 -2.78 0.21 9.39
C PHE A 356 -2.85 1.73 9.16
N ALA A 357 -3.99 2.38 9.35
CA ALA A 357 -4.17 3.83 9.29
C ALA A 357 -3.45 4.52 10.47
N THR A 358 -2.15 4.76 10.33
CA THR A 358 -1.27 5.32 11.36
C THR A 358 -1.06 6.83 11.25
N ASN A 359 -1.76 7.49 10.34
CA ASN A 359 -1.86 8.94 10.14
C ASN A 359 -3.27 9.32 9.64
N PRO A 360 -3.65 10.62 9.58
CA PRO A 360 -5.01 11.05 9.23
C PRO A 360 -5.49 10.66 7.83
N ASP A 361 -4.63 10.72 6.80
CA ASP A 361 -5.02 10.51 5.40
C ASP A 361 -5.69 9.16 5.10
N PRO A 362 -5.14 8.00 5.54
CA PRO A 362 -5.81 6.71 5.36
C PRO A 362 -7.19 6.68 6.03
N THR A 363 -7.34 7.26 7.22
CA THR A 363 -8.62 7.32 7.92
C THR A 363 -9.66 8.15 7.16
N ILE A 364 -9.25 9.26 6.54
CA ILE A 364 -10.11 10.05 5.66
C ILE A 364 -10.61 9.19 4.48
N ILE A 365 -9.71 8.42 3.85
CA ILE A 365 -10.06 7.51 2.76
C ILE A 365 -10.98 6.39 3.24
N ALA A 366 -10.71 5.84 4.42
CA ALA A 366 -11.53 4.80 5.02
C ALA A 366 -12.97 5.27 5.28
N LEU A 367 -13.14 6.49 5.81
CA LEU A 367 -14.46 7.08 6.04
C LEU A 367 -15.26 7.27 4.75
N ARG A 368 -14.58 7.55 3.63
CA ARG A 368 -15.20 7.72 2.31
C ARG A 368 -15.70 6.41 1.68
N ALA A 369 -15.31 5.27 2.23
CA ALA A 369 -15.73 3.96 1.75
C ALA A 369 -17.10 3.51 2.31
N PHE A 370 -17.72 4.33 3.18
CA PHE A 370 -18.98 4.00 3.85
C PHE A 370 -20.03 5.09 3.67
N ASP A 371 -21.23 4.70 3.28
CA ASP A 371 -22.44 5.55 3.29
C ASP A 371 -23.30 5.25 4.54
N GLU A 372 -23.10 4.07 5.14
CA GLU A 372 -23.74 3.63 6.37
C GLU A 372 -23.31 4.51 7.55
N PRO A 373 -24.12 4.63 8.62
CA PRO A 373 -23.67 5.30 9.83
C PRO A 373 -22.47 4.60 10.45
N VAL A 374 -21.42 5.37 10.79
CA VAL A 374 -20.14 4.85 11.28
C VAL A 374 -19.95 5.17 12.76
N VAL A 375 -19.61 4.18 13.55
CA VAL A 375 -18.98 4.33 14.86
C VAL A 375 -17.48 4.27 14.65
N LEU A 376 -16.82 5.44 14.66
CA LEU A 376 -15.38 5.57 14.41
C LEU A 376 -14.57 5.44 15.69
N ILE A 377 -13.53 4.60 15.68
CA ILE A 377 -12.52 4.51 16.74
C ILE A 377 -11.24 5.18 16.22
N ALA A 378 -10.84 6.32 16.83
CA ALA A 378 -9.69 7.11 16.40
C ALA A 378 -8.81 7.54 17.58
N GLY A 379 -7.49 7.62 17.35
CA GLY A 379 -6.50 8.01 18.32
C GLY A 379 -5.41 6.98 18.59
N GLY A 380 -4.40 7.38 19.38
CA GLY A 380 -3.23 6.55 19.68
C GLY A 380 -2.05 7.39 20.13
N ALA A 381 -0.84 7.07 19.62
CA ALA A 381 0.38 7.81 19.91
C ALA A 381 0.45 9.14 19.15
N ASP A 382 1.08 10.12 19.75
CA ASP A 382 1.26 11.44 19.17
C ASP A 382 2.56 11.52 18.36
N LYS A 383 2.43 11.83 17.07
CA LYS A 383 3.53 12.12 16.14
C LYS A 383 3.50 13.55 15.59
N GLY A 384 2.71 14.43 16.20
CA GLY A 384 2.57 15.83 15.77
C GLY A 384 1.72 16.01 14.50
N ALA A 385 0.82 15.07 14.20
CA ALA A 385 -0.07 15.18 13.04
C ALA A 385 -1.09 16.32 13.21
N ASP A 386 -1.47 16.95 12.10
CA ASP A 386 -2.61 17.86 12.00
C ASP A 386 -3.90 17.08 11.72
N TYR A 387 -4.92 17.28 12.54
CA TYR A 387 -6.20 16.59 12.44
C TYR A 387 -7.30 17.46 11.80
N THR A 388 -6.98 18.63 11.27
CA THR A 388 -7.96 19.58 10.72
C THR A 388 -8.76 18.94 9.56
N GLN A 389 -8.10 18.31 8.59
CA GLN A 389 -8.78 17.67 7.47
C GLN A 389 -9.58 16.43 7.90
N LEU A 390 -9.07 15.66 8.85
CA LEU A 390 -9.81 14.54 9.41
C LEU A 390 -11.09 15.00 10.12
N ALA A 391 -11.01 16.07 10.89
CA ALA A 391 -12.16 16.66 11.58
C ALA A 391 -13.25 17.12 10.57
N GLN A 392 -12.83 17.74 9.46
CA GLN A 392 -13.74 18.10 8.36
C GLN A 392 -14.44 16.88 7.78
N GLU A 393 -13.68 15.81 7.49
CA GLU A 393 -14.25 14.58 6.94
C GLU A 393 -15.22 13.93 7.92
N ILE A 394 -14.88 13.84 9.21
CA ILE A 394 -15.78 13.35 10.26
C ILE A 394 -17.11 14.10 10.26
N LEU A 395 -17.10 15.42 10.16
CA LEU A 395 -18.30 16.24 10.12
C LEU A 395 -19.06 16.16 8.78
N ASN A 396 -18.40 15.73 7.71
CA ASN A 396 -19.01 15.57 6.38
C ASN A 396 -19.64 14.18 6.19
N ARG A 397 -19.34 13.21 7.07
CA ARG A 397 -19.83 11.83 6.98
C ARG A 397 -20.92 11.56 8.02
N ASN A 398 -21.62 10.44 7.83
CA ASN A 398 -22.65 9.98 8.76
C ASN A 398 -22.00 9.29 9.97
N ILE A 399 -21.40 10.07 10.88
CA ILE A 399 -20.75 9.52 12.08
C ILE A 399 -21.78 9.45 13.20
N ARG A 400 -22.14 8.23 13.60
CA ARG A 400 -23.01 7.99 14.75
C ARG A 400 -22.34 8.34 16.07
N ALA A 401 -21.10 7.89 16.25
CA ALA A 401 -20.28 8.20 17.40
C ALA A 401 -18.81 8.19 17.05
N LEU A 402 -18.02 9.03 17.69
CA LEU A 402 -16.56 9.05 17.64
C LEU A 402 -16.00 8.59 18.98
N LEU A 403 -15.34 7.45 19.00
CA LEU A 403 -14.60 6.95 20.16
C LEU A 403 -13.16 7.43 20.04
N VAL A 404 -12.74 8.28 20.97
CA VAL A 404 -11.35 8.77 21.02
C VAL A 404 -10.53 7.93 21.99
N ILE A 405 -9.31 7.54 21.57
CA ILE A 405 -8.40 6.69 22.35
C ILE A 405 -6.99 7.28 22.42
N GLY A 406 -6.24 6.90 23.45
CA GLY A 406 -4.82 7.22 23.59
C GLY A 406 -4.51 8.71 23.75
N LEU A 407 -3.22 9.05 23.58
CA LEU A 407 -2.72 10.42 23.84
C LEU A 407 -3.29 11.47 22.88
N THR A 408 -3.63 11.07 21.67
CA THR A 408 -4.16 11.97 20.64
C THR A 408 -5.69 12.13 20.68
N GLY A 409 -6.38 11.31 21.45
CA GLY A 409 -7.83 11.39 21.60
C GLY A 409 -8.35 12.80 21.92
N PRO A 410 -7.80 13.52 22.93
CA PRO A 410 -8.16 14.90 23.22
C PRO A 410 -7.89 15.89 22.08
N LYS A 411 -6.82 15.66 21.28
CA LYS A 411 -6.49 16.50 20.12
C LYS A 411 -7.48 16.34 18.98
N ILE A 412 -7.87 15.08 18.69
CA ILE A 412 -8.88 14.78 17.66
C ILE A 412 -10.23 15.36 18.07
N ARG A 413 -10.63 15.20 19.35
CA ARG A 413 -11.85 15.83 19.89
C ARG A 413 -11.83 17.34 19.68
N ALA A 414 -10.77 18.03 20.10
CA ALA A 414 -10.65 19.48 19.97
C ALA A 414 -10.68 19.93 18.50
N ALA A 415 -10.06 19.18 17.60
CA ALA A 415 -10.10 19.48 16.16
C ALA A 415 -11.53 19.37 15.59
N VAL A 416 -12.30 18.33 15.98
CA VAL A 416 -13.69 18.15 15.55
C VAL A 416 -14.58 19.26 16.14
N GLU A 417 -14.45 19.57 17.41
CA GLU A 417 -15.19 20.65 18.07
C GLU A 417 -14.90 22.03 17.39
N ALA A 418 -13.64 22.33 17.11
CA ALA A 418 -13.26 23.56 16.41
C ALA A 418 -13.81 23.61 14.99
N ALA A 419 -13.80 22.49 14.26
CA ALA A 419 -14.30 22.44 12.89
C ALA A 419 -15.82 22.69 12.80
N THR A 420 -16.60 22.42 13.85
CA THR A 420 -18.06 22.69 13.83
C THR A 420 -18.38 24.18 13.79
N GLU A 421 -17.55 25.03 14.38
CA GLU A 421 -17.79 26.48 14.41
C GLU A 421 -17.78 27.09 13.02
N TRP A 422 -16.92 26.63 12.13
CA TRP A 422 -16.79 27.17 10.79
C TRP A 422 -17.52 26.35 9.70
N LEU A 423 -17.78 25.03 9.91
CA LEU A 423 -18.62 24.24 9.03
C LEU A 423 -20.12 24.36 9.33
N HIS A 424 -20.49 24.90 10.48
CA HIS A 424 -21.87 24.98 10.97
C HIS A 424 -22.60 23.61 10.98
N LYS A 425 -21.87 22.54 11.32
CA LYS A 425 -22.41 21.17 11.41
C LYS A 425 -22.49 20.69 12.85
N PRO A 426 -23.46 19.85 13.20
CA PRO A 426 -23.55 19.31 14.55
C PRO A 426 -22.35 18.41 14.87
N VAL A 427 -21.86 18.49 16.12
CA VAL A 427 -20.83 17.57 16.64
C VAL A 427 -21.44 16.17 16.78
N PRO A 428 -20.82 15.12 16.24
CA PRO A 428 -21.22 13.74 16.58
C PRO A 428 -21.00 13.48 18.08
N GLU A 429 -21.64 12.47 18.62
CA GLU A 429 -21.36 12.04 20.00
C GLU A 429 -19.89 11.64 20.13
N ILE A 430 -19.10 12.35 20.96
CA ILE A 430 -17.69 12.04 21.18
C ILE A 430 -17.50 11.48 22.59
N ILE A 431 -17.05 10.24 22.69
CA ILE A 431 -16.87 9.54 23.95
C ILE A 431 -15.42 9.06 24.12
N ASP A 432 -15.01 8.81 25.35
CA ASP A 432 -13.75 8.13 25.65
C ASP A 432 -13.92 6.64 25.31
N GLY A 433 -13.06 6.11 24.43
CA GLY A 433 -13.13 4.71 24.01
C GLY A 433 -12.63 3.74 25.06
N GLY A 434 -11.79 4.16 26.01
CA GLY A 434 -11.18 3.31 27.01
C GLY A 434 -9.70 2.98 26.72
N ALA A 435 -9.08 2.23 27.63
CA ALA A 435 -7.65 1.90 27.59
C ALA A 435 -7.32 0.51 27.06
N LYS A 436 -8.27 -0.42 27.06
CA LYS A 436 -8.09 -1.79 26.58
C LYS A 436 -8.98 -2.05 25.38
N MET A 437 -8.54 -2.89 24.45
CA MET A 437 -9.31 -3.18 23.25
C MET A 437 -10.70 -3.76 23.56
N SER A 438 -10.82 -4.58 24.61
CA SER A 438 -12.10 -5.11 25.04
C SER A 438 -13.10 -4.02 25.46
N GLU A 439 -12.65 -2.98 26.17
CA GLU A 439 -13.47 -1.81 26.56
C GLU A 439 -13.85 -1.01 25.32
N ILE A 440 -12.88 -0.75 24.43
CA ILE A 440 -13.07 0.03 23.20
C ILE A 440 -14.14 -0.61 22.32
N VAL A 441 -14.06 -1.92 22.10
CA VAL A 441 -15.01 -2.66 21.25
C VAL A 441 -16.39 -2.72 21.91
N GLN A 442 -16.46 -2.93 23.22
CA GLN A 442 -17.74 -2.91 23.95
C GLN A 442 -18.41 -1.53 23.91
N ASN A 443 -17.65 -0.45 24.11
CA ASN A 443 -18.15 0.91 24.01
C ASN A 443 -18.62 1.25 22.60
N ALA A 444 -17.91 0.79 21.56
CA ALA A 444 -18.33 0.96 20.18
C ALA A 444 -19.62 0.17 19.87
N ALA A 445 -19.69 -1.08 20.29
CA ALA A 445 -20.89 -1.90 20.13
C ALA A 445 -22.12 -1.31 20.83
N ALA A 446 -21.94 -0.70 22.02
CA ALA A 446 -23.02 -0.04 22.76
C ALA A 446 -23.60 1.19 22.05
N LYS A 447 -22.84 1.79 21.10
CA LYS A 447 -23.29 2.96 20.32
C LYS A 447 -23.81 2.57 18.95
N ALA A 448 -23.40 1.43 18.42
CA ALA A 448 -23.84 0.94 17.12
C ALA A 448 -25.26 0.39 17.13
N GLN A 449 -25.94 0.49 16.01
CA GLN A 449 -27.28 -0.08 15.75
C GLN A 449 -27.21 -1.01 14.54
N PRO A 450 -28.14 -1.97 14.40
CA PRO A 450 -28.19 -2.80 13.20
C PRO A 450 -28.19 -1.95 11.91
N GLY A 451 -27.30 -2.27 10.97
CA GLY A 451 -27.04 -1.51 9.75
C GLY A 451 -25.90 -0.49 9.86
N ASP A 452 -25.31 -0.33 11.05
CA ASP A 452 -24.13 0.53 11.22
C ASP A 452 -22.82 -0.24 10.96
N VAL A 453 -21.75 0.57 10.82
CA VAL A 453 -20.36 0.10 10.73
C VAL A 453 -19.59 0.51 11.98
N VAL A 454 -18.88 -0.39 12.62
CA VAL A 454 -17.82 -0.10 13.59
C VAL A 454 -16.50 -0.15 12.89
N LEU A 455 -15.81 0.99 12.81
CA LEU A 455 -14.56 1.17 12.08
C LEU A 455 -13.41 1.49 13.04
N LEU A 456 -12.43 0.57 13.14
CA LEU A 456 -11.14 0.86 13.77
C LEU A 456 -10.22 1.52 12.75
N SER A 457 -10.26 2.85 12.59
CA SER A 457 -9.34 3.60 11.74
C SER A 457 -8.75 4.76 12.53
N THR A 458 -7.58 4.51 13.08
CA THR A 458 -7.10 5.23 14.26
C THR A 458 -6.45 6.58 13.96
N ALA A 459 -6.09 6.88 12.71
CA ALA A 459 -5.35 8.09 12.30
C ALA A 459 -4.02 8.32 13.05
N CYS A 460 -3.58 7.34 13.85
CA CYS A 460 -2.47 7.45 14.78
C CYS A 460 -1.68 6.15 14.90
N ALA A 461 -0.39 6.28 15.21
CA ALA A 461 0.42 5.11 15.53
C ALA A 461 -0.09 4.40 16.80
N SER A 462 0.23 3.11 16.92
CA SER A 462 -0.27 2.24 17.99
C SER A 462 0.52 2.35 19.31
N PHE A 463 1.72 2.91 19.28
CA PHE A 463 2.64 2.94 20.44
C PHE A 463 2.00 3.53 21.69
N GLY A 464 2.43 3.07 22.87
CA GLY A 464 1.90 3.52 24.16
C GLY A 464 0.63 2.80 24.62
N MET A 465 -0.19 2.27 23.68
CA MET A 465 -1.34 1.42 23.99
C MET A 465 -1.14 -0.02 23.51
N PHE A 466 -0.53 -0.20 22.32
CA PHE A 466 -0.29 -1.50 21.70
C PHE A 466 1.16 -1.58 21.17
N PRO A 467 1.79 -2.76 21.14
CA PRO A 467 3.15 -2.93 20.63
C PRO A 467 3.34 -2.47 19.19
N ASN A 468 2.36 -2.74 18.33
CA ASN A 468 2.33 -2.34 16.93
C ASN A 468 0.89 -2.40 16.38
N TYR A 469 0.70 -1.92 15.14
CA TYR A 469 -0.62 -1.89 14.48
C TYR A 469 -1.22 -3.28 14.25
N LYS A 470 -0.40 -4.31 14.02
CA LYS A 470 -0.89 -5.70 13.84
C LYS A 470 -1.51 -6.24 15.12
N VAL A 471 -0.84 -6.03 16.25
CA VAL A 471 -1.39 -6.46 17.56
C VAL A 471 -2.68 -5.69 17.86
N ARG A 472 -2.74 -4.40 17.55
CA ARG A 472 -3.95 -3.59 17.71
C ARG A 472 -5.12 -4.13 16.88
N GLY A 473 -4.90 -4.38 15.58
CA GLY A 473 -5.94 -4.92 14.70
C GLY A 473 -6.35 -6.34 15.06
N ASN A 474 -5.40 -7.22 15.39
CA ASN A 474 -5.71 -8.59 15.81
C ASN A 474 -6.55 -8.65 17.08
N GLN A 475 -6.25 -7.78 18.07
CA GLN A 475 -7.08 -7.67 19.26
C GLN A 475 -8.49 -7.14 18.94
N PHE A 476 -8.61 -6.17 18.03
CA PHE A 476 -9.91 -5.69 17.59
C PHE A 476 -10.75 -6.81 16.93
N LYS A 477 -10.15 -7.55 16.00
CA LYS A 477 -10.81 -8.71 15.34
C LYS A 477 -11.28 -9.75 16.36
N GLU A 478 -10.44 -10.07 17.34
CA GLU A 478 -10.75 -11.02 18.39
C GLU A 478 -11.91 -10.54 19.27
N GLU A 479 -11.88 -9.30 19.74
CA GLU A 479 -12.94 -8.75 20.60
C GLU A 479 -14.26 -8.58 19.84
N ALA A 480 -14.24 -8.17 18.58
CA ALA A 480 -15.42 -8.11 17.72
C ALA A 480 -16.07 -9.50 17.55
N ARG A 481 -15.26 -10.56 17.33
CA ARG A 481 -15.76 -11.93 17.23
C ARG A 481 -16.41 -12.41 18.52
N LYS A 482 -15.87 -12.08 19.69
CA LYS A 482 -16.44 -12.44 21.02
C LYS A 482 -17.85 -11.89 21.21
N LEU A 483 -18.19 -10.73 20.62
CA LEU A 483 -19.55 -10.19 20.65
C LEU A 483 -20.55 -11.12 19.95
N GLY A 484 -20.13 -11.77 18.86
CA GLY A 484 -20.95 -12.76 18.15
C GLY A 484 -21.08 -14.10 18.87
N GLU A 485 -20.10 -14.50 19.68
CA GLU A 485 -20.08 -15.77 20.41
C GLU A 485 -20.88 -15.70 21.74
N SER A 486 -20.92 -14.53 22.39
CA SER A 486 -21.59 -14.35 23.69
C SER A 486 -23.09 -14.45 23.65
N MET A 487 -23.69 -14.64 22.46
CA MET A 487 -25.15 -14.74 22.26
C MET A 487 -25.60 -16.07 21.62
N LYS A 488 -24.70 -17.05 21.49
CA LYS A 488 -25.05 -18.44 21.18
C LYS A 488 -25.19 -19.25 22.47
#